data_ee04029fabb3dbd4e533dc1a24b438df
#
_entry.id   ee04029fabb3dbd4e533dc1a24b438df
#
_cell.length_a   1.000
_cell.length_b   1.000
_cell.length_c   1.000
_cell.angle_alpha   90.00
_cell.angle_beta   90.00
_cell.angle_gamma   90.00
#
_symmetry.space_group_name_H-M   'P 1'
#
loop_
_entity.id
_entity.type
_entity.pdbx_description
1 polymer ?
#
loop_
_entity_poly.entity_id
_entity_poly.type
_entity_poly.pdbx_seq_one_letter_code
_entity_poly.pdbx_strand_id
1 'polypeptide(L)'
;MANPNFGTFNRPGAIADQASFDVGLRTHMVRVYNYMASGLALSGIVAFGLFSSAELASLFFQVQAGRVVGLNILGWVAIFAPLGLLLLTSFRAAQMSVTAVQAVYWAVTALMGVSLSLLLFRYTGASVARTFFVTAAAFGALSLYGYTTKRDLTAMGKFLFMGVIGLILAGLVNMIWPSGTMSFIISAAGVLIFSGLIAYDTQKIKEQYAEAWGTEMAEKIAIFGALSLYLDFVNLFQFLMAFMGQSRD
;
A
#
# COMPACT_ATOMS: atom_id res chain seq x y z
N MET A 1 49.80 -18.93 30.87
CA MET A 1 48.74 -19.78 30.31
C MET A 1 47.47 -19.49 31.09
N ALA A 2 46.63 -18.61 30.59
CA ALA A 2 45.35 -18.29 31.19
C ALA A 2 44.29 -18.50 30.11
N ASN A 3 43.38 -19.43 30.36
CA ASN A 3 42.27 -19.78 29.52
C ASN A 3 41.09 -18.85 29.87
N PRO A 4 40.64 -17.92 29.02
CA PRO A 4 39.45 -17.15 29.31
C PRO A 4 38.24 -18.01 28.94
N ASN A 5 37.60 -18.61 29.93
CA ASN A 5 36.26 -19.14 29.83
C ASN A 5 35.31 -18.00 29.42
N PHE A 6 34.97 -17.94 28.16
CA PHE A 6 33.79 -17.21 27.70
C PHE A 6 32.56 -18.00 28.17
N GLY A 7 32.19 -17.80 29.42
CA GLY A 7 30.90 -18.24 29.93
C GLY A 7 29.81 -17.52 29.13
N THR A 8 29.10 -18.25 28.32
CA THR A 8 27.81 -17.84 27.75
C THR A 8 26.90 -17.56 28.95
N PHE A 9 26.79 -16.27 29.31
CA PHE A 9 25.80 -15.81 30.26
C PHE A 9 24.42 -15.93 29.65
N ASN A 10 23.82 -17.11 29.71
CA ASN A 10 22.37 -17.27 29.56
C ASN A 10 21.71 -16.59 30.78
N ARG A 11 21.53 -15.27 30.70
CA ARG A 11 20.77 -14.54 31.71
C ARG A 11 19.29 -14.90 31.48
N PRO A 12 18.56 -15.42 32.46
CA PRO A 12 17.13 -15.71 32.33
C PRO A 12 16.31 -14.50 31.87
N GLY A 13 16.74 -13.27 32.22
CA GLY A 13 16.16 -12.03 31.74
C GLY A 13 16.27 -11.82 30.23
N ALA A 14 17.40 -12.15 29.59
CA ALA A 14 17.60 -11.97 28.16
C ALA A 14 16.66 -12.86 27.31
N ILE A 15 16.35 -14.08 27.82
CA ILE A 15 15.40 -14.98 27.14
C ILE A 15 13.95 -14.46 27.28
N ALA A 16 13.60 -13.96 28.47
CA ALA A 16 12.29 -13.37 28.71
C ALA A 16 12.08 -12.09 27.88
N ASP A 17 13.11 -11.25 27.77
CA ASP A 17 13.08 -10.04 26.95
C ASP A 17 12.95 -10.37 25.46
N GLN A 18 13.66 -11.38 24.96
CA GLN A 18 13.55 -11.83 23.58
C GLN A 18 12.16 -12.41 23.29
N ALA A 19 11.61 -13.23 24.18
CA ALA A 19 10.27 -13.79 24.02
C ALA A 19 9.18 -12.69 24.01
N SER A 20 9.31 -11.69 24.89
CA SER A 20 8.40 -10.55 24.93
C SER A 20 8.48 -9.68 23.66
N PHE A 21 9.68 -9.47 23.14
CA PHE A 21 9.91 -8.79 21.86
C PHE A 21 9.26 -9.54 20.69
N ASP A 22 9.46 -10.86 20.59
CA ASP A 22 8.91 -11.66 19.50
C ASP A 22 7.37 -11.67 19.50
N VAL A 23 6.74 -11.77 20.69
CA VAL A 23 5.28 -11.65 20.84
C VAL A 23 4.80 -10.25 20.46
N GLY A 24 5.51 -9.22 20.89
CA GLY A 24 5.22 -7.82 20.58
C GLY A 24 5.32 -7.55 19.07
N LEU A 25 6.38 -8.02 18.41
CA LEU A 25 6.57 -7.90 16.97
C LEU A 25 5.43 -8.57 16.20
N ARG A 26 5.06 -9.80 16.59
CA ARG A 26 3.92 -10.49 15.96
C ARG A 26 2.63 -9.70 16.12
N THR A 27 2.35 -9.18 17.29
CA THR A 27 1.15 -8.37 17.57
C THR A 27 1.16 -7.08 16.72
N HIS A 28 2.32 -6.44 16.60
CA HIS A 28 2.50 -5.26 15.77
C HIS A 28 2.21 -5.56 14.29
N MET A 29 2.79 -6.61 13.73
CA MET A 29 2.56 -6.98 12.32
C MET A 29 1.10 -7.37 12.06
N VAL A 30 0.45 -8.10 12.98
CA VAL A 30 -0.99 -8.38 12.88
C VAL A 30 -1.81 -7.08 12.87
N ARG A 31 -1.44 -6.10 13.69
CA ARG A 31 -2.08 -4.76 13.68
C ARG A 31 -1.91 -4.06 12.33
N VAL A 32 -0.70 -4.08 11.76
CA VAL A 32 -0.41 -3.52 10.43
C VAL A 32 -1.31 -4.15 9.37
N TYR A 33 -1.37 -5.48 9.31
CA TYR A 33 -2.21 -6.18 8.33
C TYR A 33 -3.72 -5.97 8.56
N ASN A 34 -4.16 -5.85 9.81
CA ASN A 34 -5.56 -5.56 10.11
C ASN A 34 -5.96 -4.15 9.65
N TYR A 35 -5.11 -3.14 9.89
CA TYR A 35 -5.33 -1.80 9.32
C TYR A 35 -5.40 -1.86 7.81
N MET A 36 -4.41 -2.49 7.16
CA MET A 36 -4.36 -2.60 5.70
C MET A 36 -5.61 -3.28 5.14
N ALA A 37 -6.03 -4.42 5.70
CA ALA A 37 -7.23 -5.14 5.27
C ALA A 37 -8.49 -4.30 5.46
N SER A 38 -8.61 -3.59 6.59
CA SER A 38 -9.73 -2.68 6.86
C SER A 38 -9.74 -1.50 5.89
N GLY A 39 -8.57 -0.94 5.53
CA GLY A 39 -8.43 0.10 4.52
C GLY A 39 -8.86 -0.37 3.13
N LEU A 40 -8.46 -1.59 2.74
CA LEU A 40 -8.90 -2.20 1.47
C LEU A 40 -10.42 -2.43 1.46
N ALA A 41 -10.99 -2.89 2.58
CA ALA A 41 -12.43 -3.06 2.71
C ALA A 41 -13.16 -1.73 2.58
N LEU A 42 -12.69 -0.67 3.25
CA LEU A 42 -13.28 0.67 3.13
C LEU A 42 -13.22 1.18 1.69
N SER A 43 -12.05 1.07 1.03
CA SER A 43 -11.91 1.47 -0.37
C SER A 43 -12.83 0.67 -1.29
N GLY A 44 -12.97 -0.62 -1.04
CA GLY A 44 -13.89 -1.49 -1.79
C GLY A 44 -15.36 -1.09 -1.61
N ILE A 45 -15.77 -0.77 -0.39
CA ILE A 45 -17.14 -0.30 -0.07
C ILE A 45 -17.41 1.04 -0.78
N VAL A 46 -16.48 2.00 -0.69
CA VAL A 46 -16.63 3.30 -1.37
C VAL A 46 -16.69 3.11 -2.89
N ALA A 47 -15.78 2.31 -3.45
CA ALA A 47 -15.74 2.04 -4.89
C ALA A 47 -17.02 1.38 -5.38
N PHE A 48 -17.52 0.37 -4.66
CA PHE A 48 -18.75 -0.33 -5.01
C PHE A 48 -19.99 0.56 -4.83
N GLY A 49 -20.04 1.38 -3.77
CA GLY A 49 -21.12 2.35 -3.56
C GLY A 49 -21.25 3.35 -4.70
N LEU A 50 -20.12 3.91 -5.14
CA LEU A 50 -20.08 4.83 -6.29
C LEU A 50 -20.46 4.12 -7.61
N PHE A 51 -20.03 2.87 -7.78
CA PHE A 51 -20.38 2.08 -8.95
C PHE A 51 -21.87 1.72 -9.00
N SER A 52 -22.48 1.47 -7.84
CA SER A 52 -23.88 1.01 -7.74
C SER A 52 -24.92 2.12 -7.76
N SER A 53 -24.52 3.39 -7.52
CA SER A 53 -25.42 4.54 -7.45
C SER A 53 -24.97 5.64 -8.39
N ALA A 54 -25.80 5.94 -9.40
CA ALA A 54 -25.55 7.03 -10.35
C ALA A 54 -25.53 8.40 -9.63
N GLU A 55 -26.33 8.58 -8.57
CA GLU A 55 -26.35 9.82 -7.79
C GLU A 55 -25.00 10.02 -7.07
N LEU A 56 -24.50 8.99 -6.39
CA LEU A 56 -23.19 9.07 -5.73
C LEU A 56 -22.06 9.24 -6.73
N ALA A 57 -22.12 8.54 -7.86
CA ALA A 57 -21.14 8.68 -8.94
C ALA A 57 -21.10 10.12 -9.49
N SER A 58 -22.26 10.77 -9.65
CA SER A 58 -22.36 12.13 -10.17
C SER A 58 -21.70 13.20 -9.29
N LEU A 59 -21.46 12.91 -8.01
CA LEU A 59 -20.71 13.80 -7.11
C LEU A 59 -19.25 13.96 -7.53
N PHE A 60 -18.67 12.93 -8.13
CA PHE A 60 -17.25 12.89 -8.50
C PHE A 60 -17.03 12.81 -10.02
N PHE A 61 -17.97 12.26 -10.76
CA PHE A 61 -17.83 11.93 -12.17
C PHE A 61 -18.89 12.63 -13.00
N GLN A 62 -18.52 12.99 -14.23
CA GLN A 62 -19.49 13.40 -15.25
C GLN A 62 -20.05 12.12 -15.89
N VAL A 63 -21.34 11.86 -15.63
CA VAL A 63 -22.03 10.66 -16.14
C VAL A 63 -22.97 11.07 -17.27
N GLN A 64 -22.78 10.50 -18.47
CA GLN A 64 -23.66 10.69 -19.63
C GLN A 64 -24.11 9.32 -20.16
N ALA A 65 -25.40 9.15 -20.32
CA ALA A 65 -26.00 7.88 -20.78
C ALA A 65 -25.51 6.64 -20.00
N GLY A 66 -25.32 6.76 -18.67
CA GLY A 66 -24.82 5.67 -17.80
C GLY A 66 -23.32 5.37 -17.90
N ARG A 67 -22.57 6.17 -18.63
CA ARG A 67 -21.10 6.05 -18.77
C ARG A 67 -20.40 7.22 -18.12
N VAL A 68 -19.27 6.94 -17.45
CA VAL A 68 -18.38 7.98 -16.93
C VAL A 68 -17.58 8.55 -18.11
N VAL A 69 -17.80 9.83 -18.42
CA VAL A 69 -17.14 10.54 -19.53
C VAL A 69 -16.02 11.47 -19.06
N GLY A 70 -15.94 11.76 -17.75
CA GLY A 70 -14.91 12.62 -17.19
C GLY A 70 -15.04 12.78 -15.69
N LEU A 71 -14.16 13.59 -15.14
CA LEU A 71 -14.15 13.99 -13.73
C LEU A 71 -14.74 15.38 -13.58
N ASN A 72 -15.53 15.60 -12.53
CA ASN A 72 -15.87 16.95 -12.10
C ASN A 72 -14.80 17.49 -11.14
N ILE A 73 -14.98 18.69 -10.60
CA ILE A 73 -14.01 19.33 -9.69
C ILE A 73 -13.76 18.46 -8.45
N LEU A 74 -14.83 17.90 -7.84
CA LEU A 74 -14.69 17.03 -6.67
C LEU A 74 -13.95 15.72 -7.00
N GLY A 75 -14.16 15.19 -8.20
CA GLY A 75 -13.43 14.01 -8.69
C GLY A 75 -11.93 14.28 -8.81
N TRP A 76 -11.56 15.41 -9.38
CA TRP A 76 -10.15 15.81 -9.42
C TRP A 76 -9.55 15.98 -8.03
N VAL A 77 -10.26 16.66 -7.13
CA VAL A 77 -9.82 16.80 -5.73
C VAL A 77 -9.67 15.41 -5.09
N ALA A 78 -10.65 14.52 -5.23
CA ALA A 78 -10.61 13.20 -4.61
C ALA A 78 -9.44 12.34 -5.10
N ILE A 79 -9.04 12.46 -6.37
CA ILE A 79 -7.91 11.71 -6.94
C ILE A 79 -6.57 12.25 -6.45
N PHE A 80 -6.42 13.57 -6.33
CA PHE A 80 -5.15 14.19 -5.93
C PHE A 80 -5.01 14.39 -4.41
N ALA A 81 -6.11 14.44 -3.65
CA ALA A 81 -6.08 14.63 -2.21
C ALA A 81 -5.27 13.57 -1.44
N PRO A 82 -5.30 12.26 -1.79
CA PRO A 82 -4.44 11.28 -1.15
C PRO A 82 -2.96 11.66 -1.21
N LEU A 83 -2.47 12.08 -2.38
CA LEU A 83 -1.08 12.53 -2.53
C LEU A 83 -0.78 13.75 -1.66
N GLY A 84 -1.67 14.74 -1.63
CA GLY A 84 -1.55 15.91 -0.77
C GLY A 84 -1.51 15.56 0.72
N LEU A 85 -2.38 14.66 1.17
CA LEU A 85 -2.42 14.17 2.54
C LEU A 85 -1.13 13.42 2.93
N LEU A 86 -0.62 12.56 2.03
CA LEU A 86 0.64 11.84 2.24
C LEU A 86 1.83 12.80 2.37
N LEU A 87 1.91 13.81 1.49
CA LEU A 87 2.97 14.82 1.57
C LEU A 87 2.89 15.62 2.87
N LEU A 88 1.71 16.13 3.24
CA LEU A 88 1.51 16.86 4.50
C LEU A 88 1.88 16.00 5.71
N THR A 89 1.51 14.73 5.70
CA THR A 89 1.82 13.80 6.79
C THR A 89 3.32 13.53 6.87
N SER A 90 4.01 13.40 5.74
CA SER A 90 5.47 13.18 5.71
C SER A 90 6.25 14.31 6.40
N PHE A 91 5.80 15.57 6.27
CA PHE A 91 6.44 16.70 6.93
C PHE A 91 6.07 16.86 8.40
N ARG A 92 4.93 16.32 8.85
CA ARG A 92 4.41 16.53 10.21
C ARG A 92 4.28 15.25 11.04
N ALA A 93 4.68 14.11 10.53
CA ALA A 93 4.50 12.77 11.16
C ALA A 93 4.93 12.73 12.63
N ALA A 94 6.09 13.34 12.95
CA ALA A 94 6.62 13.36 14.32
C ALA A 94 5.74 14.14 15.32
N GLN A 95 5.02 15.16 14.84
CA GLN A 95 4.22 16.07 15.67
C GLN A 95 2.74 15.64 15.76
N MET A 96 2.30 14.72 14.90
CA MET A 96 0.91 14.28 14.86
C MET A 96 0.61 13.34 16.03
N SER A 97 -0.59 13.46 16.59
CA SER A 97 -1.12 12.45 17.52
C SER A 97 -1.47 11.15 16.78
N VAL A 98 -1.55 10.03 17.49
CA VAL A 98 -2.00 8.75 16.91
C VAL A 98 -3.37 8.89 16.23
N THR A 99 -4.31 9.57 16.89
CA THR A 99 -5.65 9.82 16.33
C THR A 99 -5.61 10.62 15.02
N ALA A 100 -4.71 11.62 14.91
CA ALA A 100 -4.54 12.39 13.68
C ALA A 100 -3.98 11.51 12.54
N VAL A 101 -3.02 10.62 12.85
CA VAL A 101 -2.48 9.66 11.87
C VAL A 101 -3.55 8.67 11.41
N GLN A 102 -4.39 8.17 12.34
CA GLN A 102 -5.54 7.32 12.01
C GLN A 102 -6.54 8.04 11.11
N ALA A 103 -6.88 9.30 11.42
CA ALA A 103 -7.79 10.09 10.59
C ALA A 103 -7.27 10.26 9.15
N VAL A 104 -5.97 10.53 8.99
CA VAL A 104 -5.34 10.60 7.66
C VAL A 104 -5.40 9.26 6.96
N TYR A 105 -5.11 8.16 7.67
CA TYR A 105 -5.18 6.81 7.12
C TYR A 105 -6.57 6.52 6.53
N TRP A 106 -7.64 6.76 7.30
CA TRP A 106 -9.01 6.53 6.85
C TRP A 106 -9.43 7.48 5.73
N ALA A 107 -9.00 8.73 5.77
CA ALA A 107 -9.26 9.69 4.69
C ALA A 107 -8.60 9.25 3.38
N VAL A 108 -7.33 8.84 3.42
CA VAL A 108 -6.60 8.36 2.24
C VAL A 108 -7.27 7.11 1.67
N THR A 109 -7.59 6.11 2.49
CA THR A 109 -8.21 4.87 2.02
C THR A 109 -9.62 5.09 1.44
N ALA A 110 -10.42 6.00 2.03
CA ALA A 110 -11.73 6.38 1.47
C ALA A 110 -11.60 7.09 0.11
N LEU A 111 -10.68 8.06 0.00
CA LEU A 111 -10.43 8.78 -1.25
C LEU A 111 -9.86 7.87 -2.35
N MET A 112 -8.99 6.91 -1.99
CA MET A 112 -8.53 5.88 -2.92
C MET A 112 -9.69 5.00 -3.42
N GLY A 113 -10.73 4.79 -2.59
CA GLY A 113 -11.96 4.13 -3.03
C GLY A 113 -12.65 4.84 -4.18
N VAL A 114 -12.65 6.19 -4.19
CA VAL A 114 -13.16 6.98 -5.32
C VAL A 114 -12.37 6.68 -6.60
N SER A 115 -11.04 6.69 -6.52
CA SER A 115 -10.17 6.36 -7.67
C SER A 115 -10.39 4.92 -8.16
N LEU A 116 -10.51 3.96 -7.23
CA LEU A 116 -10.72 2.54 -7.56
C LEU A 116 -12.09 2.27 -8.19
N SER A 117 -13.10 3.11 -7.95
CA SER A 117 -14.40 2.96 -8.60
C SER A 117 -14.31 3.06 -10.12
N LEU A 118 -13.34 3.83 -10.65
CA LEU A 118 -13.08 3.91 -12.09
C LEU A 118 -12.73 2.55 -12.71
N LEU A 119 -12.09 1.68 -11.96
CA LEU A 119 -11.81 0.31 -12.41
C LEU A 119 -13.09 -0.51 -12.55
N LEU A 120 -14.06 -0.33 -11.64
CA LEU A 120 -15.37 -1.00 -11.72
C LEU A 120 -16.20 -0.51 -12.90
N PHE A 121 -16.06 0.75 -13.30
CA PHE A 121 -16.70 1.26 -14.51
C PHE A 121 -16.01 0.76 -15.78
N ARG A 122 -14.69 0.57 -15.76
CA ARG A 122 -13.90 0.19 -16.93
C ARG A 122 -13.83 -1.31 -17.18
N TYR A 123 -13.75 -2.13 -16.12
CA TYR A 123 -13.49 -3.57 -16.21
C TYR A 123 -14.68 -4.40 -15.74
N THR A 124 -14.78 -5.65 -16.21
CA THR A 124 -15.82 -6.57 -15.77
C THR A 124 -15.62 -6.96 -14.29
N GLY A 125 -16.71 -7.14 -13.55
CA GLY A 125 -16.64 -7.52 -12.13
C GLY A 125 -15.89 -8.84 -11.89
N ALA A 126 -16.05 -9.82 -12.79
CA ALA A 126 -15.32 -11.08 -12.73
C ALA A 126 -13.80 -10.89 -12.89
N SER A 127 -13.39 -9.98 -13.78
CA SER A 127 -11.97 -9.64 -13.97
C SER A 127 -11.39 -8.91 -12.75
N VAL A 128 -12.14 -7.95 -12.19
CA VAL A 128 -11.74 -7.24 -10.96
C VAL A 128 -11.56 -8.22 -9.80
N ALA A 129 -12.52 -9.12 -9.57
CA ALA A 129 -12.42 -10.12 -8.51
C ALA A 129 -11.23 -11.05 -8.71
N ARG A 130 -11.03 -11.60 -9.92
CA ARG A 130 -9.90 -12.47 -10.24
C ARG A 130 -8.57 -11.78 -9.97
N THR A 131 -8.40 -10.56 -10.46
CA THR A 131 -7.17 -9.79 -10.27
C THR A 131 -6.94 -9.45 -8.81
N PHE A 132 -8.00 -9.14 -8.05
CA PHE A 132 -7.89 -8.90 -6.61
C PHE A 132 -7.33 -10.13 -5.87
N PHE A 133 -7.84 -11.33 -6.15
CA PHE A 133 -7.33 -12.56 -5.51
C PHE A 133 -5.90 -12.89 -5.94
N VAL A 134 -5.54 -12.66 -7.20
CA VAL A 134 -4.15 -12.82 -7.67
C VAL A 134 -3.23 -11.85 -6.93
N THR A 135 -3.63 -10.57 -6.81
CA THR A 135 -2.88 -9.57 -6.06
C THR A 135 -2.73 -9.96 -4.59
N ALA A 136 -3.81 -10.42 -3.96
CA ALA A 136 -3.79 -10.83 -2.56
C ALA A 136 -2.85 -12.03 -2.32
N ALA A 137 -2.84 -13.01 -3.22
CA ALA A 137 -1.94 -14.15 -3.15
C ALA A 137 -0.47 -13.73 -3.33
N ALA A 138 -0.20 -12.88 -4.34
CA ALA A 138 1.14 -12.33 -4.58
C ALA A 138 1.61 -11.51 -3.38
N PHE A 139 0.76 -10.61 -2.87
CA PHE A 139 1.04 -9.79 -1.68
C PHE A 139 1.40 -10.68 -0.48
N GLY A 140 0.60 -11.69 -0.18
CA GLY A 140 0.83 -12.61 0.94
C GLY A 140 2.20 -13.31 0.84
N ALA A 141 2.56 -13.81 -0.35
CA ALA A 141 3.83 -14.46 -0.59
C ALA A 141 5.02 -13.49 -0.45
N LEU A 142 4.92 -12.29 -1.04
CA LEU A 142 5.97 -11.28 -1.01
C LEU A 142 6.17 -10.69 0.39
N SER A 143 5.07 -10.44 1.10
CA SER A 143 5.10 -9.96 2.48
C SER A 143 5.70 -11.02 3.41
N LEU A 144 5.35 -12.30 3.24
CA LEU A 144 5.97 -13.39 4.00
C LEU A 144 7.48 -13.48 3.71
N TYR A 145 7.89 -13.32 2.46
CA TYR A 145 9.31 -13.25 2.11
C TYR A 145 10.00 -12.07 2.80
N GLY A 146 9.45 -10.84 2.73
CA GLY A 146 9.99 -9.67 3.40
C GLY A 146 10.10 -9.83 4.92
N TYR A 147 9.10 -10.49 5.55
CA TYR A 147 9.10 -10.76 6.98
C TYR A 147 10.17 -11.77 7.40
N THR A 148 10.41 -12.81 6.60
CA THR A 148 11.28 -13.95 6.97
C THR A 148 12.71 -13.85 6.46
N THR A 149 12.94 -13.06 5.38
CA THR A 149 14.28 -12.95 4.79
C THR A 149 15.29 -12.37 5.77
N LYS A 150 16.51 -12.90 5.70
CA LYS A 150 17.69 -12.40 6.44
C LYS A 150 18.55 -11.46 5.60
N ARG A 151 18.22 -11.31 4.30
CA ARG A 151 18.93 -10.39 3.42
C ARG A 151 18.43 -8.98 3.67
N ASP A 152 19.34 -8.02 3.77
CA ASP A 152 19.00 -6.60 3.82
C ASP A 152 18.47 -6.15 2.45
N LEU A 153 17.21 -5.71 2.42
CA LEU A 153 16.52 -5.24 1.22
C LEU A 153 16.65 -3.72 1.01
N THR A 154 17.36 -3.00 1.87
CA THR A 154 17.46 -1.53 1.84
C THR A 154 17.97 -1.00 0.51
N ALA A 155 19.02 -1.61 -0.06
CA ALA A 155 19.57 -1.21 -1.36
C ALA A 155 18.54 -1.43 -2.49
N MET A 156 17.82 -2.55 -2.45
CA MET A 156 16.74 -2.85 -3.39
C MET A 156 15.60 -1.84 -3.25
N GLY A 157 15.18 -1.52 -2.03
CA GLY A 157 14.11 -0.54 -1.78
C GLY A 157 14.44 0.84 -2.35
N LYS A 158 15.67 1.32 -2.17
CA LYS A 158 16.13 2.58 -2.76
C LYS A 158 16.06 2.55 -4.30
N PHE A 159 16.49 1.46 -4.92
CA PHE A 159 16.41 1.28 -6.36
C PHE A 159 14.96 1.26 -6.85
N LEU A 160 14.08 0.52 -6.18
CA LEU A 160 12.67 0.42 -6.53
C LEU A 160 11.95 1.76 -6.37
N PHE A 161 12.28 2.55 -5.35
CA PHE A 161 11.73 3.90 -5.19
C PHE A 161 12.10 4.81 -6.38
N MET A 162 13.34 4.74 -6.89
CA MET A 162 13.70 5.41 -8.14
C MET A 162 12.88 4.89 -9.32
N GLY A 163 12.59 3.59 -9.34
CA GLY A 163 11.71 2.97 -10.32
C GLY A 163 10.29 3.53 -10.29
N VAL A 164 9.73 3.80 -9.11
CA VAL A 164 8.41 4.46 -8.97
C VAL A 164 8.43 5.85 -9.61
N ILE A 165 9.49 6.64 -9.38
CA ILE A 165 9.63 7.95 -10.03
C ILE A 165 9.66 7.79 -11.55
N GLY A 166 10.41 6.79 -12.05
CA GLY A 166 10.46 6.45 -13.47
C GLY A 166 9.09 6.07 -14.04
N LEU A 167 8.29 5.28 -13.29
CA LEU A 167 6.92 4.93 -13.70
C LEU A 167 6.00 6.16 -13.78
N ILE A 168 6.09 7.08 -12.82
CA ILE A 168 5.33 8.32 -12.83
C ILE A 168 5.68 9.14 -14.08
N LEU A 169 6.95 9.33 -14.36
CA LEU A 169 7.41 10.07 -15.53
C LEU A 169 6.98 9.38 -16.84
N ALA A 170 7.15 8.07 -16.93
CA ALA A 170 6.71 7.30 -18.09
C ALA A 170 5.19 7.37 -18.28
N GLY A 171 4.41 7.35 -17.19
CA GLY A 171 2.97 7.53 -17.21
C GLY A 171 2.55 8.91 -17.72
N LEU A 172 3.23 9.98 -17.29
CA LEU A 172 3.00 11.33 -17.78
C LEU A 172 3.32 11.46 -19.28
N VAL A 173 4.42 10.88 -19.73
CA VAL A 173 4.77 10.83 -21.16
C VAL A 173 3.69 10.07 -21.95
N ASN A 174 3.26 8.91 -21.45
CA ASN A 174 2.24 8.10 -22.12
C ASN A 174 0.85 8.75 -22.11
N MET A 175 0.58 9.66 -21.19
CA MET A 175 -0.64 10.47 -21.17
C MET A 175 -0.65 11.53 -22.29
N ILE A 176 0.53 12.10 -22.61
CA ILE A 176 0.68 13.10 -23.69
C ILE A 176 0.77 12.42 -25.06
N TRP A 177 1.50 11.32 -25.15
CA TRP A 177 1.67 10.50 -26.36
C TRP A 177 1.20 9.06 -26.10
N PRO A 178 -0.10 8.78 -26.20
CA PRO A 178 -0.64 7.45 -25.87
C PRO A 178 -0.04 6.36 -26.78
N SER A 179 0.52 5.33 -26.18
CA SER A 179 1.06 4.16 -26.86
C SER A 179 0.68 2.87 -26.11
N GLY A 180 0.07 1.92 -26.82
CA GLY A 180 -0.28 0.62 -26.24
C GLY A 180 0.95 -0.16 -25.75
N THR A 181 2.05 -0.11 -26.52
CA THR A 181 3.31 -0.74 -26.13
C THR A 181 3.90 -0.09 -24.87
N MET A 182 3.86 1.25 -24.79
CA MET A 182 4.32 1.96 -23.59
C MET A 182 3.45 1.62 -22.36
N SER A 183 2.14 1.58 -22.53
CA SER A 183 1.21 1.18 -21.45
C SER A 183 1.50 -0.24 -20.95
N PHE A 184 1.79 -1.17 -21.86
CA PHE A 184 2.17 -2.55 -21.49
C PHE A 184 3.48 -2.58 -20.70
N ILE A 185 4.52 -1.86 -21.17
CA ILE A 185 5.82 -1.78 -20.50
C ILE A 185 5.67 -1.16 -19.10
N ILE A 186 4.93 -0.06 -18.98
CA ILE A 186 4.65 0.59 -17.69
C ILE A 186 3.96 -0.37 -16.74
N SER A 187 2.96 -1.12 -17.23
CA SER A 187 2.22 -2.08 -16.40
C SER A 187 3.10 -3.23 -15.94
N ALA A 188 3.91 -3.81 -16.84
CA ALA A 188 4.84 -4.88 -16.48
C ALA A 188 5.92 -4.42 -15.49
N ALA A 189 6.51 -3.25 -15.73
CA ALA A 189 7.49 -2.66 -14.81
C ALA A 189 6.85 -2.33 -13.45
N GLY A 190 5.62 -1.81 -13.44
CA GLY A 190 4.86 -1.52 -12.22
C GLY A 190 4.62 -2.76 -11.37
N VAL A 191 4.22 -3.89 -11.99
CA VAL A 191 4.06 -5.16 -11.28
C VAL A 191 5.38 -5.58 -10.61
N LEU A 192 6.50 -5.51 -11.30
CA LEU A 192 7.81 -5.88 -10.73
C LEU A 192 8.24 -4.95 -9.60
N ILE A 193 8.10 -3.64 -9.80
CA ILE A 193 8.51 -2.63 -8.82
C ILE A 193 7.68 -2.75 -7.54
N PHE A 194 6.35 -2.79 -7.64
CA PHE A 194 5.49 -2.89 -6.44
C PHE A 194 5.57 -4.26 -5.78
N SER A 195 5.83 -5.33 -6.52
CA SER A 195 6.15 -6.64 -5.94
C SER A 195 7.40 -6.57 -5.05
N GLY A 196 8.46 -5.92 -5.52
CA GLY A 196 9.67 -5.73 -4.72
C GLY A 196 9.46 -4.80 -3.52
N LEU A 197 8.65 -3.72 -3.68
CA LEU A 197 8.34 -2.78 -2.60
C LEU A 197 7.56 -3.45 -1.46
N ILE A 198 6.61 -4.35 -1.75
CA ILE A 198 5.89 -5.11 -0.72
C ILE A 198 6.85 -5.87 0.19
N ALA A 199 7.84 -6.55 -0.38
CA ALA A 199 8.84 -7.27 0.41
C ALA A 199 9.73 -6.31 1.23
N TYR A 200 10.21 -5.24 0.61
CA TYR A 200 11.02 -4.22 1.27
C TYR A 200 10.26 -3.51 2.39
N ASP A 201 9.04 -3.03 2.13
CA ASP A 201 8.26 -2.30 3.13
C ASP A 201 7.86 -3.22 4.31
N THR A 202 7.57 -4.49 4.05
CA THR A 202 7.34 -5.46 5.13
C THR A 202 8.58 -5.62 6.02
N GLN A 203 9.78 -5.73 5.44
CA GLN A 203 11.04 -5.80 6.20
C GLN A 203 11.26 -4.50 6.99
N LYS A 204 11.10 -3.35 6.35
CA LYS A 204 11.28 -2.04 6.96
C LYS A 204 10.35 -1.81 8.16
N ILE A 205 9.07 -2.22 8.06
CA ILE A 205 8.11 -2.12 9.18
C ILE A 205 8.58 -2.95 10.38
N LYS A 206 9.09 -4.16 10.12
CA LYS A 206 9.67 -5.03 11.17
C LYS A 206 10.87 -4.37 11.84
N GLU A 207 11.78 -3.78 11.07
CA GLU A 207 12.98 -3.10 11.57
C GLU A 207 12.61 -1.84 12.37
N GLN A 208 11.70 -1.02 11.87
CA GLN A 208 11.21 0.18 12.56
C GLN A 208 10.53 -0.17 13.90
N TYR A 209 9.82 -1.29 13.98
CA TYR A 209 9.27 -1.76 15.25
C TYR A 209 10.37 -2.11 16.24
N ALA A 210 11.45 -2.77 15.80
CA ALA A 210 12.56 -3.11 16.66
C ALA A 210 13.24 -1.88 17.28
N GLU A 211 13.35 -0.79 16.50
CA GLU A 211 13.87 0.51 16.97
C GLU A 211 12.92 1.23 17.95
N ALA A 212 11.62 1.09 17.76
CA ALA A 212 10.58 1.78 18.53
C ALA A 212 9.97 0.93 19.66
N TRP A 213 10.49 -0.28 19.90
CA TRP A 213 9.93 -1.19 20.88
C TRP A 213 9.84 -0.58 22.29
N GLY A 214 8.64 -0.72 22.88
CA GLY A 214 8.34 -0.16 24.20
C GLY A 214 8.03 1.34 24.20
N THR A 215 7.89 1.98 23.05
CA THR A 215 7.55 3.40 22.92
C THR A 215 6.16 3.62 22.29
N GLU A 216 5.55 4.80 22.53
CA GLU A 216 4.30 5.21 21.86
C GLU A 216 4.46 5.35 20.34
N MET A 217 5.69 5.48 19.84
CA MET A 217 5.97 5.57 18.42
C MET A 217 5.60 4.29 17.66
N ALA A 218 5.65 3.11 18.32
CA ALA A 218 5.30 1.83 17.69
C ALA A 218 3.88 1.81 17.12
N GLU A 219 2.93 2.52 17.74
CA GLU A 219 1.55 2.61 17.22
C GLU A 219 1.46 3.44 15.95
N LYS A 220 2.14 4.58 15.88
CA LYS A 220 2.21 5.40 14.66
C LYS A 220 2.89 4.64 13.53
N ILE A 221 3.97 3.91 13.83
CA ILE A 221 4.68 3.05 12.86
C ILE A 221 3.74 1.98 12.29
N ALA A 222 2.86 1.38 13.11
CA ALA A 222 1.88 0.41 12.63
C ALA A 222 0.93 1.02 11.59
N ILE A 223 0.43 2.23 11.83
CA ILE A 223 -0.51 2.90 10.92
C ILE A 223 0.19 3.34 9.63
N PHE A 224 1.39 3.93 9.72
CA PHE A 224 2.17 4.31 8.54
C PHE A 224 2.63 3.08 7.74
N GLY A 225 3.04 2.01 8.42
CA GLY A 225 3.38 0.75 7.78
C GLY A 225 2.18 0.13 7.05
N ALA A 226 1.01 0.16 7.68
CA ALA A 226 -0.23 -0.27 7.04
C ALA A 226 -0.57 0.58 5.81
N LEU A 227 -0.33 1.89 5.87
CA LEU A 227 -0.56 2.80 4.74
C LEU A 227 0.41 2.51 3.58
N SER A 228 1.71 2.27 3.86
CA SER A 228 2.68 1.86 2.82
C SER A 228 2.24 0.58 2.14
N LEU A 229 1.98 -0.50 2.91
CA LEU A 229 1.56 -1.78 2.34
C LEU A 229 0.21 -1.71 1.63
N TYR A 230 -0.72 -0.87 2.11
CA TYR A 230 -1.98 -0.59 1.43
C TYR A 230 -1.75 0.04 0.05
N LEU A 231 -0.87 1.06 -0.04
CA LEU A 231 -0.55 1.72 -1.30
C LEU A 231 0.17 0.77 -2.26
N ASP A 232 1.09 -0.05 -1.77
CA ASP A 232 1.77 -1.06 -2.58
C ASP A 232 0.78 -2.08 -3.16
N PHE A 233 -0.16 -2.56 -2.32
CA PHE A 233 -1.21 -3.47 -2.77
C PHE A 233 -2.10 -2.84 -3.85
N VAL A 234 -2.57 -1.62 -3.60
CA VAL A 234 -3.47 -0.92 -4.54
C VAL A 234 -2.76 -0.64 -5.86
N ASN A 235 -1.50 -0.21 -5.83
CA ASN A 235 -0.72 0.00 -7.05
C ASN A 235 -0.46 -1.31 -7.80
N LEU A 236 -0.05 -2.38 -7.10
CA LEU A 236 0.13 -3.71 -7.70
C LEU A 236 -1.18 -4.18 -8.34
N PHE A 237 -2.31 -4.04 -7.64
CA PHE A 237 -3.64 -4.37 -8.17
C PHE A 237 -3.97 -3.57 -9.43
N GLN A 238 -3.72 -2.27 -9.45
CA GLN A 238 -3.99 -1.42 -10.63
C GLN A 238 -3.13 -1.82 -11.82
N PHE A 239 -1.83 -2.10 -11.63
CA PHE A 239 -0.96 -2.57 -12.70
C PHE A 239 -1.34 -3.96 -13.21
N LEU A 240 -1.74 -4.88 -12.32
CA LEU A 240 -2.26 -6.18 -12.72
C LEU A 240 -3.61 -6.04 -13.45
N MET A 241 -4.48 -5.12 -13.03
CA MET A 241 -5.72 -4.81 -13.75
C MET A 241 -5.45 -4.27 -15.16
N ALA A 242 -4.46 -3.39 -15.31
CA ALA A 242 -4.07 -2.86 -16.61
C ALA A 242 -3.46 -3.96 -17.52
N PHE A 243 -2.80 -4.96 -16.92
CA PHE A 243 -2.13 -6.04 -17.63
C PHE A 243 -3.06 -7.19 -18.04
N MET A 244 -3.99 -7.59 -17.17
CA MET A 244 -4.82 -8.76 -17.35
C MET A 244 -6.33 -8.52 -17.27
N GLY A 245 -6.74 -7.27 -17.08
CA GLY A 245 -8.14 -6.90 -16.94
C GLY A 245 -8.90 -6.98 -18.28
N GLN A 246 -10.13 -7.46 -18.22
CA GLN A 246 -11.05 -7.47 -19.35
C GLN A 246 -11.96 -6.24 -19.30
N SER A 247 -11.85 -5.37 -20.31
CA SER A 247 -12.70 -4.18 -20.41
C SER A 247 -14.17 -4.56 -20.55
N ARG A 248 -15.06 -3.68 -20.07
CA ARG A 248 -16.46 -3.71 -20.42
C ARG A 248 -16.62 -3.08 -21.81
N ASP A 249 -17.29 -3.76 -22.70
CA ASP A 249 -17.66 -3.25 -24.03
C ASP A 249 -18.73 -2.16 -23.91
#